data_89e88fe1de5e8cc4571065553f0f309f
#
_entry.id   89e88fe1de5e8cc4571065553f0f309f
#
_cell.length_a   1.000
_cell.length_b   1.000
_cell.length_c   1.000
_cell.angle_alpha   90.00
_cell.angle_beta   90.00
_cell.angle_gamma   90.00
#
_symmetry.space_group_name_H-M   'P 1'
#
loop_
_entity.id
_entity.type
_entity.pdbx_description
1 polymer ?
#
loop_
_entity_poly.entity_id
_entity_poly.type
_entity_poly.pdbx_seq_one_letter_code
_entity_poly.pdbx_strand_id
1 'polypeptide(L)'
;MNNQRLKILLLGGTGAMGIHLSKILNNQGEDVYVTTRRERKGVGITYIQGNAHETAFLSDILRKYHFDVLIDFMIYNTSEFADRVDLLLSSVGQYIFLSSSRVYADSETPITENSPRLLDVYKDEEYLKTDEYALSKARQEDILHRSGKNNWTVIRPYITYSEIRLQLGVLEKELWLYRDRKSTRL
;
A
#
# COMPACT_ATOMS: atom_id res chain seq x y z
N MET A 1 -10.72 -29.25 8.74
CA MET A 1 -11.14 -27.91 8.35
C MET A 1 -10.75 -27.75 6.89
N ASN A 2 -11.72 -27.53 5.99
CA ASN A 2 -11.41 -27.26 4.57
C ASN A 2 -10.69 -25.90 4.54
N ASN A 3 -9.39 -25.94 4.36
CA ASN A 3 -8.59 -24.71 4.16
C ASN A 3 -8.84 -24.26 2.72
N GLN A 4 -9.91 -23.51 2.48
CA GLN A 4 -10.17 -22.91 1.18
C GLN A 4 -9.07 -21.88 0.93
N ARG A 5 -8.33 -22.04 -0.17
CA ARG A 5 -7.33 -21.08 -0.59
C ARG A 5 -7.96 -19.72 -0.88
N LEU A 6 -7.38 -18.68 -0.33
CA LEU A 6 -7.81 -17.33 -0.64
C LEU A 6 -7.16 -16.86 -1.94
N LYS A 7 -7.96 -16.19 -2.76
CA LYS A 7 -7.47 -15.52 -3.96
C LYS A 7 -7.13 -14.07 -3.63
N ILE A 8 -5.84 -13.76 -3.59
CA ILE A 8 -5.32 -12.50 -3.07
C ILE A 8 -4.69 -11.68 -4.18
N LEU A 9 -5.16 -10.44 -4.36
CA LEU A 9 -4.58 -9.48 -5.29
C LEU A 9 -3.69 -8.47 -4.56
N LEU A 10 -2.45 -8.32 -5.02
CA LEU A 10 -1.53 -7.26 -4.59
C LEU A 10 -1.43 -6.20 -5.69
N LEU A 11 -2.12 -5.07 -5.53
CA LEU A 11 -2.00 -3.94 -6.44
C LEU A 11 -0.65 -3.25 -6.23
N GLY A 12 0.15 -3.14 -7.31
CA GLY A 12 1.49 -2.57 -7.20
C GLY A 12 2.47 -3.40 -6.37
N GLY A 13 2.18 -4.69 -6.14
CA GLY A 13 2.91 -5.58 -5.25
C GLY A 13 4.34 -5.95 -5.71
N THR A 14 4.94 -5.22 -6.64
CA THR A 14 6.33 -5.43 -7.09
C THR A 14 7.35 -4.58 -6.34
N GLY A 15 6.92 -3.77 -5.37
CA GLY A 15 7.77 -2.95 -4.51
C GLY A 15 8.34 -3.70 -3.30
N ALA A 16 9.05 -2.97 -2.42
CA ALA A 16 9.78 -3.52 -1.28
C ALA A 16 8.95 -4.43 -0.37
N MET A 17 7.73 -4.03 -0.02
CA MET A 17 6.83 -4.83 0.82
C MET A 17 6.16 -5.96 0.03
N GLY A 18 5.62 -5.64 -1.15
CA GLY A 18 4.80 -6.56 -1.92
C GLY A 18 5.55 -7.80 -2.42
N ILE A 19 6.84 -7.66 -2.78
CA ILE A 19 7.67 -8.81 -3.19
C ILE A 19 7.82 -9.83 -2.06
N HIS A 20 8.03 -9.39 -0.84
CA HIS A 20 8.16 -10.28 0.30
C HIS A 20 6.82 -10.90 0.67
N LEU A 21 5.77 -10.06 0.73
CA LEU A 21 4.43 -10.53 1.06
C LEU A 21 3.92 -11.56 0.03
N SER A 22 4.11 -11.31 -1.27
CA SER A 22 3.68 -12.26 -2.30
C SER A 22 4.33 -13.64 -2.15
N LYS A 23 5.62 -13.69 -1.77
CA LYS A 23 6.32 -14.94 -1.50
C LYS A 23 5.79 -15.64 -0.24
N ILE A 24 5.54 -14.88 0.84
CA ILE A 24 5.01 -15.43 2.09
C ILE A 24 3.64 -16.04 1.86
N LEU A 25 2.71 -15.32 1.22
CA LEU A 25 1.38 -15.81 0.92
C LEU A 25 1.40 -17.04 0.00
N ASN A 26 2.24 -17.03 -1.04
CA ASN A 26 2.42 -18.18 -1.90
C ASN A 26 2.95 -19.41 -1.14
N ASN A 27 3.90 -19.23 -0.23
CA ASN A 27 4.43 -20.32 0.61
C ASN A 27 3.38 -20.85 1.62
N GLN A 28 2.41 -20.04 2.00
CA GLN A 28 1.26 -20.44 2.80
C GLN A 28 0.20 -21.20 1.99
N GLY A 29 0.36 -21.27 0.67
CA GLY A 29 -0.53 -22.01 -0.21
C GLY A 29 -1.67 -21.19 -0.78
N GLU A 30 -1.65 -19.85 -0.63
CA GLU A 30 -2.66 -18.97 -1.17
C GLU A 30 -2.51 -18.73 -2.69
N ASP A 31 -3.59 -18.40 -3.38
CA ASP A 31 -3.58 -18.05 -4.80
C ASP A 31 -3.24 -16.56 -4.97
N VAL A 32 -1.96 -16.28 -5.25
CA VAL A 32 -1.42 -14.91 -5.24
C VAL A 32 -1.35 -14.32 -6.64
N TYR A 33 -1.94 -13.15 -6.79
CA TYR A 33 -1.93 -12.33 -8.01
C TYR A 33 -1.24 -11.00 -7.73
N VAL A 34 -0.41 -10.53 -8.66
CA VAL A 34 0.34 -9.28 -8.50
C VAL A 34 0.22 -8.44 -9.77
N THR A 35 -0.26 -7.20 -9.68
CA THR A 35 -0.22 -6.29 -10.83
C THR A 35 1.19 -5.75 -11.07
N THR A 36 1.55 -5.63 -12.32
CA THR A 36 2.87 -5.14 -12.74
C THR A 36 2.80 -4.41 -14.08
N ARG A 37 3.53 -3.33 -14.25
CA ARG A 37 3.65 -2.62 -15.54
C ARG A 37 4.58 -3.32 -16.54
N ARG A 38 5.44 -4.22 -16.07
CA ARG A 38 6.41 -4.95 -16.89
C ARG A 38 6.09 -6.43 -16.84
N GLU A 39 6.41 -7.15 -17.91
CA GLU A 39 6.33 -8.61 -17.90
C GLU A 39 7.16 -9.18 -16.75
N ARG A 40 6.57 -10.08 -15.99
CA ARG A 40 7.23 -10.83 -14.92
C ARG A 40 6.74 -12.28 -14.93
N LYS A 41 7.63 -13.16 -14.50
CA LYS A 41 7.32 -14.57 -14.27
C LYS A 41 7.77 -14.95 -12.86
N GLY A 42 7.03 -15.81 -12.21
CA GLY A 42 7.35 -16.31 -10.87
C GLY A 42 6.70 -17.67 -10.64
N VAL A 43 7.31 -18.47 -9.78
CA VAL A 43 6.76 -19.77 -9.41
C VAL A 43 5.64 -19.56 -8.39
N GLY A 44 4.46 -20.06 -8.69
CA GLY A 44 3.29 -19.98 -7.80
C GLY A 44 2.63 -18.61 -7.67
N ILE A 45 3.15 -17.58 -8.37
CA ILE A 45 2.58 -16.22 -8.35
C ILE A 45 2.11 -15.86 -9.76
N THR A 46 0.87 -15.43 -9.89
CA THR A 46 0.30 -14.95 -11.16
C THR A 46 0.54 -13.45 -11.30
N TYR A 47 1.35 -13.05 -12.28
CA TYR A 47 1.56 -11.64 -12.61
C TYR A 47 0.57 -11.19 -13.67
N ILE A 48 -0.17 -10.10 -13.40
CA ILE A 48 -1.10 -9.47 -14.32
C ILE A 48 -0.45 -8.18 -14.82
N GLN A 49 -0.09 -8.18 -16.11
CA GLN A 49 0.55 -7.01 -16.71
C GLN A 49 -0.50 -5.94 -17.08
N GLY A 50 -0.27 -4.73 -16.60
CA GLY A 50 -1.09 -3.55 -16.87
C GLY A 50 -0.81 -2.43 -15.88
N ASN A 51 -1.47 -1.30 -16.09
CA ASN A 51 -1.36 -0.13 -15.24
C ASN A 51 -2.54 -0.08 -14.26
N ALA A 52 -2.31 -0.36 -12.98
CA ALA A 52 -3.34 -0.36 -11.95
C ALA A 52 -3.92 1.06 -11.62
N HIS A 53 -3.33 2.14 -12.15
CA HIS A 53 -3.95 3.46 -12.13
C HIS A 53 -5.08 3.61 -13.15
N GLU A 54 -5.14 2.77 -14.17
CA GLU A 54 -6.19 2.81 -15.17
C GLU A 54 -7.45 2.08 -14.65
N THR A 55 -8.54 2.83 -14.47
CA THR A 55 -9.79 2.30 -13.90
C THR A 55 -10.36 1.17 -14.77
N ALA A 56 -10.23 1.24 -16.08
CA ALA A 56 -10.69 0.19 -16.98
C ALA A 56 -9.95 -1.13 -16.74
N PHE A 57 -8.61 -1.07 -16.68
CA PHE A 57 -7.78 -2.25 -16.36
C PHE A 57 -8.14 -2.83 -14.99
N LEU A 58 -8.26 -1.97 -13.95
CA LEU A 58 -8.61 -2.40 -12.61
C LEU A 58 -9.99 -3.08 -12.58
N SER A 59 -10.99 -2.47 -13.20
CA SER A 59 -12.35 -3.03 -13.30
C SER A 59 -12.36 -4.39 -13.98
N ASP A 60 -11.61 -4.53 -15.09
CA ASP A 60 -11.55 -5.77 -15.85
C ASP A 60 -10.93 -6.92 -15.06
N ILE A 61 -9.83 -6.67 -14.34
CA ILE A 61 -9.19 -7.72 -13.53
C ILE A 61 -10.03 -8.10 -12.31
N LEU A 62 -10.67 -7.13 -11.65
CA LEU A 62 -11.55 -7.39 -10.50
C LEU A 62 -12.75 -8.24 -10.92
N ARG A 63 -13.38 -7.92 -12.04
CA ARG A 63 -14.51 -8.69 -12.60
C ARG A 63 -14.08 -10.09 -13.07
N LYS A 64 -12.91 -10.20 -13.67
CA LYS A 64 -12.43 -11.47 -14.27
C LYS A 64 -12.04 -12.50 -13.22
N TYR A 65 -11.37 -12.08 -12.15
CA TYR A 65 -10.72 -13.02 -11.23
C TYR A 65 -11.49 -13.24 -9.92
N HIS A 66 -12.36 -12.33 -9.49
CA HIS A 66 -13.12 -12.42 -8.22
C HIS A 66 -12.23 -12.72 -7.01
N PHE A 67 -11.53 -11.69 -6.52
CA PHE A 67 -10.60 -11.81 -5.41
C PHE A 67 -11.32 -11.79 -4.05
N ASP A 68 -10.83 -12.61 -3.10
CA ASP A 68 -11.27 -12.58 -1.70
C ASP A 68 -10.66 -11.39 -0.96
N VAL A 69 -9.37 -11.12 -1.22
CA VAL A 69 -8.60 -10.05 -0.58
C VAL A 69 -7.87 -9.21 -1.62
N LEU A 70 -7.87 -7.90 -1.43
CA LEU A 70 -7.06 -6.95 -2.18
C LEU A 70 -6.15 -6.18 -1.23
N ILE A 71 -4.85 -6.21 -1.47
CA ILE A 71 -3.84 -5.46 -0.72
C ILE A 71 -3.27 -4.38 -1.62
N ASP A 72 -3.45 -3.12 -1.25
CA ASP A 72 -3.18 -1.99 -2.12
C ASP A 72 -1.89 -1.26 -1.75
N PHE A 73 -0.84 -1.49 -2.56
CA PHE A 73 0.46 -0.81 -2.45
C PHE A 73 0.58 0.42 -3.35
N MET A 74 -0.51 0.82 -4.00
CA MET A 74 -0.50 1.97 -4.88
C MET A 74 -0.46 3.28 -4.10
N ILE A 75 0.05 4.31 -4.75
CA ILE A 75 0.05 5.68 -4.22
C ILE A 75 -0.93 6.47 -5.06
N TYR A 76 -1.95 7.02 -4.43
CA TYR A 76 -2.97 7.86 -5.03
C TYR A 76 -2.92 9.26 -4.42
N ASN A 77 -3.34 10.27 -5.17
CA ASN A 77 -3.82 11.50 -4.59
C ASN A 77 -5.26 11.31 -4.04
N THR A 78 -5.76 12.30 -3.30
CA THR A 78 -7.07 12.18 -2.64
C THR A 78 -8.21 11.99 -3.64
N SER A 79 -8.23 12.74 -4.75
CA SER A 79 -9.29 12.64 -5.77
C SER A 79 -9.23 11.28 -6.47
N GLU A 80 -8.04 10.86 -6.89
CA GLU A 80 -7.86 9.58 -7.56
C GLU A 80 -8.33 8.40 -6.69
N PHE A 81 -8.13 8.47 -5.37
CA PHE A 81 -8.62 7.46 -4.45
C PHE A 81 -10.14 7.50 -4.32
N ALA A 82 -10.73 8.71 -4.19
CA ALA A 82 -12.17 8.88 -4.10
C ALA A 82 -12.91 8.28 -5.31
N ASP A 83 -12.35 8.45 -6.51
CA ASP A 83 -12.96 7.95 -7.75
C ASP A 83 -12.98 6.42 -7.86
N ARG A 84 -12.19 5.71 -7.07
CA ARG A 84 -12.03 4.24 -7.19
C ARG A 84 -12.41 3.45 -5.95
N VAL A 85 -12.58 4.10 -4.81
CA VAL A 85 -12.83 3.41 -3.53
C VAL A 85 -14.08 2.52 -3.57
N ASP A 86 -15.16 2.97 -4.20
CA ASP A 86 -16.39 2.18 -4.32
C ASP A 86 -16.19 0.92 -5.15
N LEU A 87 -15.45 1.01 -6.26
CA LEU A 87 -15.07 -0.14 -7.07
C LEU A 87 -14.24 -1.12 -6.25
N LEU A 88 -13.23 -0.65 -5.52
CA LEU A 88 -12.36 -1.49 -4.71
C LEU A 88 -13.14 -2.22 -3.63
N LEU A 89 -13.93 -1.48 -2.83
CA LEU A 89 -14.69 -2.04 -1.71
C LEU A 89 -15.84 -2.97 -2.13
N SER A 90 -16.45 -2.72 -3.30
CA SER A 90 -17.55 -3.57 -3.79
C SER A 90 -17.08 -4.84 -4.50
N SER A 91 -15.81 -4.92 -4.88
CA SER A 91 -15.29 -6.02 -5.71
C SER A 91 -14.58 -7.12 -4.91
N VAL A 92 -14.35 -6.94 -3.61
CA VAL A 92 -13.58 -7.90 -2.78
C VAL A 92 -14.21 -8.12 -1.42
N GLY A 93 -13.93 -9.28 -0.82
CA GLY A 93 -14.35 -9.56 0.54
C GLY A 93 -13.63 -8.71 1.59
N GLN A 94 -12.32 -8.46 1.38
CA GLN A 94 -11.49 -7.64 2.26
C GLN A 94 -10.55 -6.74 1.45
N TYR A 95 -10.56 -5.45 1.74
CA TYR A 95 -9.64 -4.46 1.20
C TYR A 95 -8.62 -4.03 2.26
N ILE A 96 -7.33 -4.14 1.97
CA ILE A 96 -6.25 -3.71 2.87
C ILE A 96 -5.56 -2.50 2.26
N PHE A 97 -5.75 -1.35 2.90
CA PHE A 97 -5.21 -0.07 2.48
C PHE A 97 -3.88 0.22 3.19
N LEU A 98 -2.83 0.47 2.41
CA LEU A 98 -1.54 0.92 2.92
C LEU A 98 -1.56 2.44 3.06
N SER A 99 -1.81 2.92 4.28
CA SER A 99 -1.62 4.30 4.70
C SER A 99 -0.13 4.55 5.03
N SER A 100 0.16 5.37 6.00
CA SER A 100 1.53 5.67 6.45
C SER A 100 1.52 6.16 7.89
N SER A 101 2.57 5.85 8.64
CA SER A 101 2.80 6.47 9.96
C SER A 101 2.98 7.99 9.88
N ARG A 102 3.29 8.54 8.69
CA ARG A 102 3.36 9.99 8.47
C ARG A 102 2.03 10.73 8.65
N VAL A 103 0.91 10.01 8.73
CA VAL A 103 -0.39 10.63 9.05
C VAL A 103 -0.46 11.17 10.47
N TYR A 104 0.36 10.66 11.39
CA TYR A 104 0.37 11.13 12.77
C TYR A 104 1.05 12.48 12.91
N ALA A 105 0.55 13.29 13.83
CA ALA A 105 1.22 14.49 14.29
C ALA A 105 2.47 14.16 15.13
N ASP A 106 3.38 15.11 15.25
CA ASP A 106 4.52 15.00 16.15
C ASP A 106 4.05 14.80 17.60
N SER A 107 4.75 13.97 18.34
CA SER A 107 4.42 13.62 19.72
C SER A 107 5.67 13.40 20.56
N GLU A 108 5.67 13.93 21.79
CA GLU A 108 6.71 13.66 22.79
C GLU A 108 6.53 12.28 23.46
N THR A 109 5.37 11.66 23.29
CA THR A 109 5.06 10.32 23.81
C THR A 109 5.00 9.31 22.68
N PRO A 110 5.17 8.00 22.97
CA PRO A 110 5.04 6.96 21.96
C PRO A 110 3.70 7.03 21.21
N ILE A 111 3.76 6.99 19.91
CA ILE A 111 2.58 7.03 19.03
C ILE A 111 1.83 5.69 19.12
N THR A 112 0.52 5.78 19.24
CA THR A 112 -0.43 4.66 19.22
C THR A 112 -1.42 4.85 18.08
N GLU A 113 -2.29 3.86 17.83
CA GLU A 113 -3.33 3.94 16.79
C GLU A 113 -4.30 5.12 17.00
N ASN A 114 -4.50 5.53 18.27
CA ASN A 114 -5.39 6.62 18.64
C ASN A 114 -4.68 7.99 18.75
N SER A 115 -3.39 8.06 18.45
CA SER A 115 -2.67 9.32 18.46
C SER A 115 -3.23 10.29 17.41
N PRO A 116 -3.23 11.62 17.68
CA PRO A 116 -3.74 12.62 16.76
C PRO A 116 -3.04 12.53 15.40
N ARG A 117 -3.83 12.73 14.33
CA ARG A 117 -3.27 12.84 12.98
C ARG A 117 -2.91 14.29 12.68
N LEU A 118 -1.89 14.47 11.85
CA LEU A 118 -1.46 15.78 11.37
C LEU A 118 -2.62 16.58 10.75
N LEU A 119 -3.47 15.94 9.95
CA LEU A 119 -4.65 16.55 9.33
C LEU A 119 -5.62 17.18 10.36
N ASP A 120 -5.71 16.57 11.55
CA ASP A 120 -6.74 16.96 12.55
C ASP A 120 -6.24 18.07 13.51
N VAL A 121 -4.91 18.26 13.66
CA VAL A 121 -4.35 19.15 14.68
C VAL A 121 -3.44 20.25 14.14
N TYR A 122 -3.01 20.17 12.89
CA TYR A 122 -2.11 21.16 12.29
C TYR A 122 -2.84 22.49 12.06
N LYS A 123 -2.12 23.62 12.24
CA LYS A 123 -2.74 24.95 12.25
C LYS A 123 -2.50 25.78 11.00
N ASP A 124 -1.57 25.35 10.14
CA ASP A 124 -1.27 26.04 8.89
C ASP A 124 -2.33 25.68 7.84
N GLU A 125 -3.26 26.59 7.62
CA GLU A 125 -4.37 26.41 6.67
C GLU A 125 -3.90 26.28 5.22
N GLU A 126 -2.81 26.94 4.84
CA GLU A 126 -2.26 26.83 3.49
C GLU A 126 -1.67 25.44 3.25
N TYR A 127 -0.92 24.92 4.22
CA TYR A 127 -0.44 23.54 4.17
C TYR A 127 -1.60 22.53 4.12
N LEU A 128 -2.62 22.73 4.95
CA LEU A 128 -3.81 21.86 4.99
C LEU A 128 -4.62 21.87 3.68
N LYS A 129 -4.49 22.87 2.82
CA LYS A 129 -5.11 22.87 1.48
C LYS A 129 -4.37 22.01 0.47
N THR A 130 -3.12 21.67 0.74
CA THR A 130 -2.32 20.85 -0.17
C THR A 130 -2.75 19.38 -0.14
N ASP A 131 -2.37 18.62 -1.15
CA ASP A 131 -2.50 17.17 -1.17
C ASP A 131 -1.13 16.50 -0.91
N GLU A 132 -0.36 17.08 0.06
CA GLU A 132 0.88 16.48 0.52
C GLU A 132 0.65 15.05 1.00
N TYR A 133 1.64 14.20 0.88
CA TYR A 133 1.52 12.76 1.05
C TYR A 133 0.86 12.34 2.36
N ALA A 134 1.23 12.95 3.50
CA ALA A 134 0.65 12.61 4.80
C ALA A 134 -0.83 13.03 4.87
N LEU A 135 -1.15 14.24 4.38
CA LEU A 135 -2.53 14.75 4.33
C LEU A 135 -3.39 13.94 3.37
N SER A 136 -2.84 13.60 2.19
CA SER A 136 -3.52 12.76 1.21
C SER A 136 -3.87 11.39 1.81
N LYS A 137 -2.92 10.74 2.50
CA LYS A 137 -3.17 9.44 3.17
C LYS A 137 -4.22 9.56 4.27
N ALA A 138 -4.18 10.61 5.09
CA ALA A 138 -5.19 10.83 6.12
C ALA A 138 -6.60 11.07 5.54
N ARG A 139 -6.73 11.84 4.44
CA ARG A 139 -8.00 12.03 3.73
C ARG A 139 -8.52 10.73 3.09
N GLN A 140 -7.64 9.89 2.57
CA GLN A 140 -8.01 8.58 2.03
C GLN A 140 -8.54 7.66 3.14
N GLU A 141 -7.99 7.71 4.34
CA GLU A 141 -8.56 7.03 5.51
C GLU A 141 -9.97 7.57 5.83
N ASP A 142 -10.17 8.89 5.81
CA ASP A 142 -11.49 9.50 6.03
C ASP A 142 -12.52 9.08 4.95
N ILE A 143 -12.09 8.89 3.70
CA ILE A 143 -12.95 8.37 2.63
C ILE A 143 -13.37 6.94 2.95
N LEU A 144 -12.46 6.07 3.41
CA LEU A 144 -12.79 4.71 3.83
C LEU A 144 -13.79 4.71 5.00
N HIS A 145 -13.54 5.51 6.03
CA HIS A 145 -14.46 5.64 7.18
C HIS A 145 -15.86 6.10 6.78
N ARG A 146 -15.96 7.02 5.80
CA ARG A 146 -17.24 7.53 5.29
C ARG A 146 -17.90 6.66 4.24
N SER A 147 -17.26 5.60 3.76
CA SER A 147 -17.77 4.73 2.69
C SER A 147 -19.04 3.94 3.06
N GLY A 148 -19.36 3.84 4.35
CA GLY A 148 -20.44 2.98 4.85
C GLY A 148 -20.16 1.48 4.75
N LYS A 149 -18.96 1.09 4.31
CA LYS A 149 -18.50 -0.30 4.23
C LYS A 149 -17.63 -0.62 5.45
N ASN A 150 -17.54 -1.92 5.77
CA ASN A 150 -16.75 -2.43 6.90
C ASN A 150 -15.75 -3.52 6.50
N ASN A 151 -15.59 -3.78 5.20
CA ASN A 151 -14.70 -4.78 4.65
C ASN A 151 -13.31 -4.22 4.31
N TRP A 152 -12.80 -3.30 5.10
CA TRP A 152 -11.47 -2.72 4.91
C TRP A 152 -10.65 -2.70 6.20
N THR A 153 -9.34 -2.66 6.02
CA THR A 153 -8.35 -2.49 7.08
C THR A 153 -7.32 -1.47 6.64
N VAL A 154 -6.97 -0.53 7.51
CA VAL A 154 -5.88 0.44 7.30
C VAL A 154 -4.63 -0.04 8.00
N ILE A 155 -3.51 -0.08 7.28
CA ILE A 155 -2.19 -0.33 7.85
C ILE A 155 -1.34 0.93 7.68
N ARG A 156 -0.73 1.42 8.75
CA ARG A 156 0.15 2.61 8.78
C ARG A 156 1.61 2.19 8.94
N PRO A 157 2.28 1.73 7.86
CA PRO A 157 3.66 1.31 7.96
C PRO A 157 4.56 2.50 8.25
N TYR A 158 5.62 2.25 9.01
CA TYR A 158 6.75 3.15 9.19
C TYR A 158 7.75 2.94 8.05
N ILE A 159 9.03 3.23 8.26
CA ILE A 159 10.07 3.05 7.25
C ILE A 159 10.21 1.56 6.94
N THR A 160 10.03 1.22 5.67
CA THR A 160 10.20 -0.13 5.17
C THR A 160 11.56 -0.28 4.52
N TYR A 161 12.22 -1.39 4.75
CA TYR A 161 13.45 -1.71 4.08
C TYR A 161 13.39 -3.10 3.44
N SER A 162 14.18 -3.33 2.42
CA SER A 162 14.39 -4.64 1.82
C SER A 162 15.74 -4.68 1.11
N GLU A 163 16.16 -5.86 0.66
CA GLU A 163 17.38 -6.03 -0.13
C GLU A 163 17.43 -5.15 -1.40
N ILE A 164 16.26 -4.83 -1.94
CA ILE A 164 16.12 -3.97 -3.13
C ILE A 164 15.84 -2.50 -2.79
N ARG A 165 15.59 -2.19 -1.53
CA ARG A 165 15.32 -0.84 -1.03
C ARG A 165 15.92 -0.67 0.35
N LEU A 166 17.15 -0.21 0.37
CA LEU A 166 17.87 0.07 1.60
C LEU A 166 17.42 1.42 2.16
N GLN A 167 16.70 1.39 3.27
CA GLN A 167 16.32 2.55 4.06
C GLN A 167 16.67 2.27 5.50
N LEU A 168 17.33 3.21 6.16
CA LEU A 168 17.57 3.16 7.61
C LEU A 168 16.55 4.05 8.30
N GLY A 169 16.08 3.66 9.50
CA GLY A 169 15.09 4.40 10.26
C GLY A 169 15.50 5.81 10.68
N VAL A 170 16.78 6.14 10.61
CA VAL A 170 17.34 7.45 11.00
C VAL A 170 17.60 8.34 9.79
N LEU A 171 17.75 7.75 8.61
CA LEU A 171 18.13 8.46 7.40
C LEU A 171 17.23 7.99 6.25
N GLU A 172 16.55 8.90 5.62
CA GLU A 172 15.45 8.59 4.68
C GLU A 172 15.83 7.83 3.42
N LYS A 173 17.07 7.82 2.97
CA LYS A 173 17.48 7.17 1.72
C LYS A 173 18.95 6.79 1.74
N GLU A 174 19.25 5.59 2.18
CA GLU A 174 20.60 5.20 2.45
C GLU A 174 21.26 4.31 1.43
N LEU A 175 21.00 4.57 0.18
CA LEU A 175 21.86 4.10 -0.90
C LEU A 175 23.29 4.58 -0.76
N TRP A 176 23.57 5.67 -0.02
CA TRP A 176 24.91 6.19 0.14
C TRP A 176 25.80 5.28 1.01
N LEU A 177 25.31 4.73 2.12
CA LEU A 177 26.09 3.78 2.93
C LEU A 177 26.44 2.50 2.15
N TYR A 178 25.52 2.05 1.32
CA TYR A 178 25.75 0.89 0.46
C TYR A 178 26.71 1.24 -0.68
N ARG A 179 26.58 2.43 -1.26
CA ARG A 179 27.50 2.93 -2.30
C ARG A 179 28.86 3.20 -1.75
N ASP A 180 28.97 3.81 -0.58
CA ASP A 180 30.23 4.12 0.08
C ASP A 180 31.04 2.86 0.38
N ARG A 181 30.41 1.83 0.91
CA ARG A 181 31.06 0.51 1.12
C ARG A 181 31.54 -0.16 -0.17
N LYS A 182 30.92 0.12 -1.31
CA LYS A 182 31.37 -0.37 -2.63
C LYS A 182 32.36 0.57 -3.30
N SER A 183 32.39 1.83 -2.94
CA SER A 183 33.27 2.84 -3.50
C SER A 183 34.55 3.05 -2.71
N THR A 184 34.80 2.28 -1.67
CA THR A 184 36.13 2.28 -1.00
C THR A 184 37.19 1.80 -1.96
N ARG A 185 37.50 2.63 -2.90
CA ARG A 185 38.84 2.81 -3.43
C ARG A 185 39.51 3.86 -2.54
N LEU A 186 40.14 3.41 -1.52
CA LEU A 186 41.29 4.07 -0.95
C LEU A 186 42.45 3.86 -1.88
#